data_b85879d6c5d7ee640294b1bb2e5153ee
#
_entry.id   b85879d6c5d7ee640294b1bb2e5153ee
#
_cell.length_a   1.000
_cell.length_b   1.000
_cell.length_c   1.000
_cell.angle_alpha   90.00
_cell.angle_beta   90.00
_cell.angle_gamma   90.00
#
_symmetry.space_group_name_H-M   'P 1'
#
loop_
_entity.id
_entity.type
_entity.pdbx_description
1 polymer ?
#
loop_
_entity_poly.entity_id
_entity_poly.type
_entity_poly.pdbx_seq_one_letter_code
_entity_poly.pdbx_strand_id
1 'polypeptide(L)'
;LDVKRIIQNKEKIRLWMLEDYEQEQIVKNLKYLSLKVFAEFNCSSSQIKVLAYSVYQENMGKGEILFSKGSPMPWGKILPNSINHTYLELACKSGEGS
;
A
#
# COMPACT_ATOMS: atom_id res chain seq x y z
N LEU A 1 11.48 2.71 0.44
CA LEU A 1 10.25 1.95 0.23
C LEU A 1 10.46 0.50 0.63
N ASP A 2 9.74 0.07 1.66
CA ASP A 2 9.75 -1.33 2.08
C ASP A 2 8.52 -2.04 1.51
N VAL A 3 8.79 -3.13 0.79
CA VAL A 3 7.74 -3.91 0.14
C VAL A 3 7.92 -5.38 0.47
N LYS A 4 6.85 -6.01 0.98
CA LYS A 4 6.81 -7.46 1.15
C LYS A 4 5.69 -8.00 0.28
N ARG A 5 6.00 -9.00 -0.52
CA ARG A 5 5.08 -9.53 -1.51
C ARG A 5 4.55 -10.91 -1.10
N ILE A 6 3.24 -11.08 -1.26
CA ILE A 6 2.57 -12.37 -1.10
C ILE A 6 1.85 -12.67 -2.40
N ILE A 7 2.29 -13.69 -3.12
CA ILE A 7 1.70 -14.07 -4.40
C ILE A 7 0.50 -14.97 -4.15
N GLN A 8 -0.67 -14.55 -4.64
CA GLN A 8 -1.90 -15.33 -4.55
C GLN A 8 -2.12 -16.16 -5.79
N ASN A 9 -1.87 -15.54 -6.96
CA ASN A 9 -1.92 -16.19 -8.25
C ASN A 9 -1.19 -15.30 -9.26
N LYS A 10 -1.19 -15.69 -10.53
CA LYS A 10 -0.45 -14.96 -11.56
C LYS A 10 -0.94 -13.53 -11.79
N GLU A 11 -2.21 -13.26 -11.52
CA GLU A 11 -2.81 -11.96 -11.80
C GLU A 11 -2.93 -11.07 -10.59
N LYS A 12 -3.05 -11.65 -9.40
CA LYS A 12 -3.29 -10.90 -8.17
C LYS A 12 -2.14 -11.07 -7.20
N ILE A 13 -1.55 -9.96 -6.79
CA ILE A 13 -0.39 -9.94 -5.91
C ILE A 13 -0.68 -9.04 -4.74
N ARG A 14 -0.43 -9.52 -3.53
CA ARG A 14 -0.59 -8.74 -2.30
C ARG A 14 0.76 -8.24 -1.82
N LEU A 15 0.78 -6.98 -1.40
CA LEU A 15 1.97 -6.33 -0.89
C LEU A 15 1.68 -5.60 0.41
N TRP A 16 2.68 -5.61 1.30
CA TRP A 16 2.77 -4.65 2.38
C TRP A 16 3.67 -3.51 1.92
N MET A 17 3.18 -2.28 2.05
CA MET A 17 3.92 -1.09 1.66
C MET A 17 4.06 -0.17 2.84
N LEU A 18 5.24 0.43 3.01
CA LEU A 18 5.48 1.43 4.03
C LEU A 18 5.72 2.77 3.33
N GLU A 19 4.88 3.75 3.64
CA GLU A 19 5.06 5.11 3.18
C GLU A 19 5.56 5.95 4.33
N ASP A 20 6.66 6.66 4.10
CA ASP A 20 7.34 7.46 5.11
C ASP A 20 7.39 8.91 4.64
N TYR A 21 7.09 9.83 5.53
CA TYR A 21 6.95 11.24 5.17
C TYR A 21 7.93 12.11 5.93
N GLU A 22 8.51 13.09 5.23
CA GLU A 22 9.39 14.08 5.87
C GLU A 22 8.59 15.11 6.65
N GLN A 23 7.37 15.40 6.19
CA GLN A 23 6.49 16.36 6.84
C GLN A 23 5.26 15.65 7.36
N GLU A 24 4.75 16.11 8.50
CA GLU A 24 3.56 15.52 9.10
C GLU A 24 2.36 15.57 8.17
N GLN A 25 1.65 14.44 8.10
CA GLN A 25 0.38 14.32 7.39
C GLN A 25 -0.74 14.33 8.42
N ILE A 26 -1.97 14.56 7.98
CA ILE A 26 -3.12 14.64 8.87
C ILE A 26 -4.20 13.67 8.41
N VAL A 27 -4.70 12.84 9.32
CA VAL A 27 -5.88 12.01 9.10
C VAL A 27 -6.76 12.10 10.35
N LYS A 28 -8.03 12.45 10.18
CA LYS A 28 -8.99 12.56 11.30
C LYS A 28 -8.44 13.40 12.46
N ASN A 29 -7.83 14.53 12.13
CA ASN A 29 -7.20 15.46 13.08
C ASN A 29 -5.99 14.89 13.84
N LEU A 30 -5.46 13.75 13.38
CA LEU A 30 -4.26 13.15 13.96
C LEU A 30 -3.09 13.39 13.02
N LYS A 31 -1.94 13.75 13.58
CA LYS A 31 -0.71 13.97 12.82
C LYS A 31 0.12 12.70 12.79
N TYR A 32 0.57 12.32 11.61
CA TYR A 32 1.34 11.09 11.45
C TYR A 32 2.52 11.28 10.50
N LEU A 33 3.52 10.42 10.61
CA LEU A 33 4.72 10.46 9.79
C LEU A 33 4.94 9.20 8.96
N SER A 34 4.22 8.14 9.20
CA SER A 34 4.31 6.95 8.35
C SER A 34 3.00 6.18 8.30
N LEU A 35 2.87 5.36 7.27
CA LEU A 35 1.67 4.61 6.97
C LEU A 35 2.07 3.25 6.42
N LYS A 36 1.48 2.18 6.98
CA LYS A 36 1.62 0.83 6.41
C LYS A 36 0.32 0.46 5.72
N VAL A 37 0.43 -0.01 4.49
CA VAL A 37 -0.73 -0.40 3.68
C VAL A 37 -0.56 -1.84 3.22
N PHE A 38 -1.61 -2.64 3.40
CA PHE A 38 -1.69 -3.96 2.81
C PHE A 38 -2.67 -3.89 1.64
N ALA A 39 -2.17 -4.13 0.44
CA ALA A 39 -2.96 -3.96 -0.77
C ALA A 39 -2.83 -5.16 -1.70
N GLU A 40 -3.86 -5.36 -2.51
CA GLU A 40 -3.87 -6.36 -3.56
C GLU A 40 -3.90 -5.64 -4.91
N PHE A 41 -3.02 -6.06 -5.82
CA PHE A 41 -2.96 -5.52 -7.17
C PHE A 41 -3.46 -6.55 -8.16
N ASN A 42 -4.29 -6.12 -9.10
CA ASN A 42 -4.71 -6.95 -10.22
C ASN A 42 -3.90 -6.51 -11.44
N CYS A 43 -2.97 -7.36 -11.88
CA CYS A 43 -2.05 -7.01 -12.95
C CYS A 43 -2.74 -6.90 -14.31
N SER A 44 -3.74 -7.72 -14.56
CA SER A 44 -4.39 -7.72 -15.87
C SER A 44 -5.36 -6.55 -16.04
N SER A 45 -6.01 -6.09 -14.98
CA SER A 45 -6.97 -4.99 -15.06
C SER A 45 -6.43 -3.65 -14.59
N SER A 46 -5.20 -3.60 -14.08
CA SER A 46 -4.57 -2.39 -13.53
C SER A 46 -5.43 -1.77 -12.43
N GLN A 47 -5.77 -2.57 -11.43
CA GLN A 47 -6.57 -2.14 -10.30
C GLN A 47 -5.87 -2.43 -8.98
N ILE A 48 -6.22 -1.64 -7.97
CA ILE A 48 -5.72 -1.81 -6.60
C ILE A 48 -6.88 -1.94 -5.63
N LYS A 49 -6.73 -2.81 -4.64
CA LYS A 49 -7.67 -2.95 -3.55
C LYS A 49 -6.90 -2.85 -2.25
N VAL A 50 -7.22 -1.84 -1.45
CA VAL A 50 -6.61 -1.70 -0.12
C VAL A 50 -7.34 -2.63 0.83
N LEU A 51 -6.60 -3.56 1.42
CA LEU A 51 -7.16 -4.56 2.33
C LEU A 51 -7.11 -4.10 3.78
N ALA A 52 -6.06 -3.38 4.14
CA ALA A 52 -5.88 -2.85 5.49
C ALA A 52 -4.85 -1.74 5.47
N TYR A 53 -4.90 -0.84 6.44
CA TYR A 53 -3.82 0.12 6.64
C TYR A 53 -3.73 0.55 8.10
N SER A 54 -2.54 1.03 8.48
CA SER A 54 -2.28 1.55 9.82
C SER A 54 -1.44 2.81 9.71
N VAL A 55 -1.78 3.79 10.52
CA VAL A 55 -1.15 5.12 10.54
C VAL A 55 -0.31 5.24 11.81
N TYR A 56 0.94 5.63 11.68
CA TYR A 56 1.90 5.67 12.78
C TYR A 56 2.34 7.10 13.10
N GLN A 57 2.52 7.38 14.38
CA GLN A 57 2.95 8.68 14.85
C GLN A 57 4.34 9.08 14.36
N GLU A 58 5.25 8.12 14.30
CA GLU A 58 6.64 8.36 13.93
C GLU A 58 6.98 7.75 12.59
N ASN A 59 8.19 8.05 12.11
CA ASN A 59 8.68 7.51 10.85
C ASN A 59 8.92 6.01 10.93
N MET A 60 8.96 5.36 9.77
CA MET A 60 9.30 3.94 9.60
C MET A 60 8.37 2.97 10.34
N GLY A 61 7.10 3.35 10.50
CA GLY A 61 6.13 2.49 11.16
C GLY A 61 6.39 2.35 12.66
N LYS A 62 6.98 3.35 13.26
CA LYS A 62 7.31 3.36 14.69
C LYS A 62 6.38 4.28 15.46
N GLY A 63 6.44 4.18 16.77
CA GLY A 63 5.61 4.96 17.65
C GLY A 63 4.22 4.37 17.77
N GLU A 64 3.31 5.20 18.23
CA GLU A 64 1.94 4.78 18.49
C GLU A 64 1.15 4.62 17.20
N ILE A 65 0.31 3.57 17.12
CA ILE A 65 -0.64 3.43 16.03
C ILE A 65 -1.80 4.38 16.32
N LEU A 66 -1.94 5.40 15.48
CA LEU A 66 -2.95 6.43 15.67
C LEU A 66 -4.31 6.03 15.09
N PHE A 67 -4.29 5.27 14.00
CA PHE A 67 -5.49 4.85 13.31
C PHE A 67 -5.21 3.59 12.52
N SER A 68 -6.18 2.69 12.47
CA SER A 68 -6.03 1.43 11.75
C SER A 68 -7.38 1.02 11.16
N LYS A 69 -7.36 0.49 9.95
CA LYS A 69 -8.57 0.00 9.30
C LYS A 69 -8.26 -1.34 8.65
N GLY A 70 -9.03 -2.37 9.02
CA GLY A 70 -8.85 -3.72 8.50
C GLY A 70 -9.94 -4.19 7.56
N SER A 71 -10.88 -3.31 7.19
CA SER A 71 -11.95 -3.67 6.26
C SER A 71 -11.52 -3.42 4.83
N PRO A 72 -11.64 -4.41 3.92
CA PRO A 72 -11.28 -4.19 2.52
C PRO A 72 -12.10 -3.07 1.88
N MET A 73 -11.43 -2.28 1.05
CA MET A 73 -12.07 -1.24 0.26
C MET A 73 -12.40 -1.79 -1.14
N PRO A 74 -13.31 -1.14 -1.89
CA PRO A 74 -13.60 -1.59 -3.26
C PRO A 74 -12.36 -1.49 -4.15
N TRP A 75 -12.35 -2.27 -5.23
CA TRP A 75 -11.33 -2.16 -6.25
C TRP A 75 -11.34 -0.76 -6.86
N GLY A 76 -10.16 -0.16 -7.00
CA GLY A 76 -9.99 1.14 -7.61
C GLY A 76 -9.11 1.06 -8.84
N LYS A 77 -9.39 1.89 -9.82
CA LYS A 77 -8.59 1.94 -11.04
C LYS A 77 -7.29 2.69 -10.79
N ILE A 78 -6.18 2.14 -11.32
CA ILE A 78 -4.87 2.76 -11.19
C ILE A 78 -4.62 3.64 -12.41
N LEU A 79 -4.37 4.92 -12.17
CA LEU A 79 -4.08 5.86 -13.25
C LEU A 79 -2.63 5.73 -13.71
N PRO A 80 -2.36 5.83 -15.02
CA PRO A 80 -1.00 5.84 -15.53
C PRO A 80 -0.18 6.95 -14.91
N ASN A 81 1.10 6.71 -14.67
CA ASN A 81 2.04 7.67 -14.10
C ASN A 81 1.74 8.12 -12.68
N SER A 82 0.89 7.40 -11.97
CA SER A 82 0.65 7.64 -10.55
C SER A 82 1.64 6.81 -9.71
N ILE A 83 1.72 7.11 -8.42
CA ILE A 83 2.56 6.33 -7.51
C ILE A 83 2.05 4.89 -7.40
N ASN A 84 0.74 4.69 -7.44
CA ASN A 84 0.15 3.35 -7.43
C ASN A 84 0.52 2.56 -8.69
N HIS A 85 0.70 3.24 -9.81
CA HIS A 85 1.15 2.60 -11.05
C HIS A 85 2.57 2.07 -10.90
N THR A 86 3.44 2.81 -10.21
CA THR A 86 4.80 2.35 -9.91
C THR A 86 4.77 1.10 -9.05
N TYR A 87 3.93 1.06 -8.02
CA TYR A 87 3.77 -0.13 -7.20
C TYR A 87 3.22 -1.31 -7.99
N LEU A 88 2.27 -1.05 -8.88
CA LEU A 88 1.71 -2.07 -9.76
C LEU A 88 2.81 -2.71 -10.61
N GLU A 89 3.66 -1.91 -11.22
CA GLU A 89 4.76 -2.42 -12.05
C GLU A 89 5.73 -3.27 -11.24
N LEU A 90 6.10 -2.81 -10.04
CA LEU A 90 6.99 -3.58 -9.16
C LEU A 90 6.38 -4.92 -8.79
N ALA A 91 5.11 -4.91 -8.42
CA ALA A 91 4.41 -6.13 -8.02
C ALA A 91 4.31 -7.11 -9.17
N CYS A 92 3.89 -6.65 -10.33
CA CYS A 92 3.61 -7.51 -11.46
C CYS A 92 4.86 -8.05 -12.12
N LYS A 93 5.90 -7.22 -12.25
CA LYS A 93 7.19 -7.68 -12.79
C LYS A 93 7.82 -8.73 -11.90
N SER A 94 7.81 -8.49 -10.59
CA SER A 94 8.39 -9.44 -9.64
C SER A 94 7.62 -10.76 -9.64
N GLY A 95 6.29 -10.71 -9.83
CA GLY A 95 5.47 -11.90 -9.93
C GLY A 95 5.75 -12.70 -11.17
N GLU A 96 6.01 -12.03 -12.28
CA GLU A 96 6.30 -12.71 -13.55
C GLU A 96 7.68 -13.36 -13.54
N GLY A 97 8.63 -12.78 -12.85
CA GLY A 97 10.00 -13.28 -12.80
C GLY A 97 10.22 -14.46 -11.88
N SER A 98 9.19 -14.87 -11.16
CA SER A 98 9.31 -15.95 -10.17
C SER A 98 8.82 -17.30 -10.66
#